data_b68c8f705c7163157b0bc492b4dc9ebf
#
_entry.id   b68c8f705c7163157b0bc492b4dc9ebf
#
_cell.length_a   1.000
_cell.length_b   1.000
_cell.length_c   1.000
_cell.angle_alpha   90.00
_cell.angle_beta   90.00
_cell.angle_gamma   90.00
#
_symmetry.space_group_name_H-M   'P 1'
#
loop_
_entity.id
_entity.type
_entity.pdbx_description
1 polymer ?
#
loop_
_entity_poly.entity_id
_entity_poly.type
_entity_poly.pdbx_seq_one_letter_code
_entity_poly.pdbx_strand_id
1 'polypeptide(L)'
;KNNFDKASRNIRVQLGQKDRFRKGIERSGLYLAEIKRILKQYGLPEELSVLPHVESSFQIGAYSSAGAAGIWQFTRSTGRLFMRVGYDVDERRDPILATYGAAKLLKRNFESVRSWPLAITAYNHGLQGMKRAQKKFGNDFVKVVEKYKSRTFGFASQNFYAEFLAALHVVKNQNKYFPNLVIKKPINITSFSLPEYIGVRTAMDFFDMSRDEISKANPSLRRPVLNGEKRIPKGFHFQAPAEKVSNLVARYGQIPQKVKYGSQLSSKWYTVRRGDTLSGVALRFGT
;
A
#
# COMPACT_ATOMS: atom_id res chain seq x y z
N LYS A 1 -16.22 -33.46 25.96
CA LYS A 1 -14.76 -33.74 25.85
C LYS A 1 -14.24 -33.45 24.43
N ASN A 2 -14.90 -33.95 23.39
CA ASN A 2 -14.38 -33.91 22.01
C ASN A 2 -14.23 -32.47 21.38
N ASN A 3 -15.06 -31.51 21.81
CA ASN A 3 -14.99 -30.12 21.26
C ASN A 3 -13.87 -29.30 21.89
N PHE A 4 -13.55 -29.50 23.19
CA PHE A 4 -12.44 -28.82 23.84
C PHE A 4 -11.08 -29.31 23.32
N ASP A 5 -10.93 -30.62 23.13
CA ASP A 5 -9.71 -31.19 22.55
C ASP A 5 -9.46 -30.76 21.12
N LYS A 6 -10.55 -30.59 20.32
CA LYS A 6 -10.46 -30.05 18.98
C LYS A 6 -10.12 -28.55 18.96
N ALA A 7 -10.71 -27.78 19.86
CA ALA A 7 -10.41 -26.36 20.03
C ALA A 7 -8.97 -26.13 20.51
N SER A 8 -8.51 -26.92 21.50
CA SER A 8 -7.14 -26.86 22.02
C SER A 8 -6.08 -27.09 20.96
N ARG A 9 -6.28 -28.05 20.06
CA ARG A 9 -5.36 -28.32 18.92
C ARG A 9 -5.33 -27.21 17.88
N ASN A 10 -6.32 -26.32 17.86
CA ASN A 10 -6.38 -25.18 16.94
C ASN A 10 -5.85 -23.89 17.55
N ILE A 11 -5.46 -23.89 18.82
CA ILE A 11 -4.85 -22.72 19.45
C ILE A 11 -3.46 -22.52 18.86
N ARG A 12 -3.26 -21.35 18.24
CA ARG A 12 -1.95 -20.88 17.82
C ARG A 12 -1.59 -19.64 18.60
N VAL A 13 -0.50 -19.69 19.33
CA VAL A 13 0.02 -18.54 20.07
C VAL A 13 0.97 -17.78 19.15
N GLN A 14 0.66 -16.52 18.90
CA GLN A 14 1.58 -15.58 18.23
C GLN A 14 2.07 -14.57 19.26
N LEU A 15 3.33 -14.67 19.61
CA LEU A 15 4.00 -13.71 20.50
C LEU A 15 4.47 -12.49 19.69
N GLY A 16 4.47 -11.30 20.32
CA GLY A 16 5.14 -10.11 19.79
C GLY A 16 4.31 -9.18 18.89
N GLN A 17 3.02 -9.40 18.68
CA GLN A 17 2.19 -8.53 17.84
C GLN A 17 1.65 -7.27 18.56
N LYS A 18 1.60 -7.27 19.90
CA LYS A 18 1.04 -6.17 20.70
C LYS A 18 1.72 -4.84 20.42
N ASP A 19 3.04 -4.79 20.49
CA ASP A 19 3.82 -3.56 20.29
C ASP A 19 3.77 -3.10 18.84
N ARG A 20 3.77 -4.03 17.90
CA ARG A 20 3.63 -3.72 16.48
C ARG A 20 2.25 -3.10 16.19
N PHE A 21 1.20 -3.65 16.77
CA PHE A 21 -0.17 -3.15 16.63
C PHE A 21 -0.32 -1.78 17.27
N ARG A 22 0.20 -1.58 18.51
CA ARG A 22 0.26 -0.27 19.17
C ARG A 22 0.91 0.78 18.28
N LYS A 23 2.12 0.53 17.78
CA LYS A 23 2.81 1.40 16.83
C LYS A 23 2.00 1.64 15.54
N GLY A 24 1.19 0.66 15.14
CA GLY A 24 0.24 0.79 14.04
C GLY A 24 -0.83 1.83 14.33
N ILE A 25 -1.45 1.78 15.51
CA ILE A 25 -2.45 2.76 15.94
C ILE A 25 -1.82 4.17 16.02
N GLU A 26 -0.64 4.29 16.61
CA GLU A 26 0.08 5.58 16.68
C GLU A 26 0.33 6.17 15.27
N ARG A 27 0.77 5.33 14.31
CA ARG A 27 1.01 5.75 12.91
C ARG A 27 -0.25 6.06 12.13
N SER A 28 -1.36 5.37 12.45
CA SER A 28 -2.62 5.54 11.70
C SER A 28 -3.12 7.00 11.74
N GLY A 29 -2.85 7.73 12.82
CA GLY A 29 -3.24 9.13 12.95
C GLY A 29 -2.72 10.03 11.83
N LEU A 30 -1.62 9.65 11.16
CA LEU A 30 -1.10 10.40 10.01
C LEU A 30 -2.06 10.39 8.80
N TYR A 31 -2.87 9.33 8.64
CA TYR A 31 -3.61 9.08 7.40
C TYR A 31 -5.09 8.77 7.62
N LEU A 32 -5.51 8.42 8.84
CA LEU A 32 -6.81 7.83 9.12
C LEU A 32 -7.98 8.72 8.68
N ALA A 33 -7.88 10.03 8.90
CA ALA A 33 -8.91 10.98 8.49
C ALA A 33 -9.12 10.97 6.97
N GLU A 34 -8.02 10.99 6.21
CA GLU A 34 -8.08 10.99 4.75
C GLU A 34 -8.51 9.63 4.19
N ILE A 35 -8.05 8.52 4.81
CA ILE A 35 -8.51 7.17 4.45
C ILE A 35 -10.03 7.06 4.62
N LYS A 36 -10.58 7.50 5.75
CA LYS A 36 -12.02 7.50 5.99
C LYS A 36 -12.78 8.38 5.00
N ARG A 37 -12.25 9.58 4.71
CA ARG A 37 -12.83 10.46 3.69
C ARG A 37 -12.93 9.79 2.33
N ILE A 38 -11.85 9.11 1.89
CA ILE A 38 -11.82 8.38 0.63
C ILE A 38 -12.82 7.22 0.65
N LEU A 39 -12.85 6.40 1.70
CA LEU A 39 -13.80 5.30 1.81
C LEU A 39 -15.25 5.81 1.70
N LYS A 40 -15.59 6.88 2.42
CA LYS A 40 -16.91 7.52 2.35
C LYS A 40 -17.23 8.03 0.93
N GLN A 41 -16.27 8.61 0.23
CA GLN A 41 -16.42 9.06 -1.16
C GLN A 41 -16.81 7.90 -2.10
N TYR A 42 -16.36 6.69 -1.81
CA TYR A 42 -16.70 5.48 -2.57
C TYR A 42 -17.97 4.78 -2.06
N GLY A 43 -18.66 5.32 -1.05
CA GLY A 43 -19.84 4.71 -0.42
C GLY A 43 -19.51 3.46 0.39
N LEU A 44 -18.30 3.40 0.96
CA LEU A 44 -17.82 2.25 1.72
C LEU A 44 -17.86 2.52 3.22
N PRO A 45 -18.08 1.48 4.07
CA PRO A 45 -18.01 1.61 5.53
C PRO A 45 -16.65 2.11 5.99
N GLU A 46 -16.64 3.05 6.95
CA GLU A 46 -15.41 3.60 7.52
C GLU A 46 -14.59 2.55 8.30
N GLU A 47 -15.24 1.49 8.79
CA GLU A 47 -14.61 0.37 9.46
C GLU A 47 -13.51 -0.29 8.62
N LEU A 48 -13.62 -0.25 7.30
CA LEU A 48 -12.61 -0.77 6.39
C LEU A 48 -11.26 -0.06 6.51
N SER A 49 -11.23 1.14 7.12
CA SER A 49 -9.99 1.86 7.47
C SER A 49 -9.09 1.10 8.46
N VAL A 50 -9.60 0.02 9.05
CA VAL A 50 -8.83 -0.85 9.97
C VAL A 50 -7.97 -1.87 9.21
N LEU A 51 -8.27 -2.21 7.95
CA LEU A 51 -7.51 -3.19 7.17
C LEU A 51 -6.00 -2.95 7.14
N PRO A 52 -5.47 -1.72 7.03
CA PRO A 52 -4.03 -1.49 7.11
C PRO A 52 -3.38 -1.91 8.43
N HIS A 53 -4.12 -2.04 9.52
CA HIS A 53 -3.59 -2.62 10.77
C HIS A 53 -3.29 -4.11 10.60
N VAL A 54 -4.18 -4.85 9.94
CA VAL A 54 -4.00 -6.29 9.65
C VAL A 54 -2.88 -6.50 8.65
N GLU A 55 -2.87 -5.72 7.57
CA GLU A 55 -1.94 -5.88 6.44
C GLU A 55 -0.49 -5.50 6.79
N SER A 56 -0.29 -4.38 7.47
CA SER A 56 1.06 -3.83 7.68
C SER A 56 1.27 -3.14 9.02
N SER A 57 0.26 -3.04 9.87
CA SER A 57 0.22 -2.14 11.02
C SER A 57 0.58 -0.70 10.63
N PHE A 58 0.03 -0.20 9.52
CA PHE A 58 0.30 1.14 8.96
C PHE A 58 1.77 1.43 8.67
N GLN A 59 2.57 0.43 8.36
CA GLN A 59 3.97 0.62 8.00
C GLN A 59 4.11 0.94 6.52
N ILE A 60 4.42 2.21 6.20
CA ILE A 60 4.54 2.72 4.81
C ILE A 60 5.59 1.94 4.02
N GLY A 61 6.73 1.66 4.64
CA GLY A 61 7.84 0.92 4.03
C GLY A 61 7.65 -0.60 3.99
N ALA A 62 6.46 -1.12 4.38
CA ALA A 62 6.23 -2.56 4.40
C ALA A 62 6.36 -3.16 2.99
N TYR A 63 7.13 -4.24 2.92
CA TYR A 63 7.33 -5.02 1.70
C TYR A 63 7.40 -6.50 2.07
N SER A 64 6.51 -7.31 1.53
CA SER A 64 6.45 -8.74 1.83
C SER A 64 7.38 -9.54 0.92
N SER A 65 7.72 -10.77 1.32
CA SER A 65 8.46 -11.73 0.48
C SER A 65 7.73 -12.03 -0.84
N ALA A 66 6.39 -11.96 -0.85
CA ALA A 66 5.57 -12.11 -2.05
C ALA A 66 5.49 -10.84 -2.92
N GLY A 67 6.22 -9.76 -2.56
CA GLY A 67 6.25 -8.51 -3.31
C GLY A 67 5.04 -7.60 -3.10
N ALA A 68 4.24 -7.82 -2.05
CA ALA A 68 3.21 -6.88 -1.64
C ALA A 68 3.84 -5.66 -0.96
N ALA A 69 3.28 -4.46 -1.15
CA ALA A 69 3.90 -3.21 -0.71
C ALA A 69 2.92 -2.20 -0.13
N GLY A 70 3.43 -1.36 0.80
CA GLY A 70 2.73 -0.25 1.41
C GLY A 70 1.75 -0.66 2.50
N ILE A 71 0.99 0.31 3.01
CA ILE A 71 0.07 0.06 4.14
C ILE A 71 -1.06 -0.91 3.79
N TRP A 72 -1.46 -0.97 2.52
CA TRP A 72 -2.53 -1.81 1.98
C TRP A 72 -2.05 -3.15 1.41
N GLN A 73 -0.75 -3.42 1.42
CA GLN A 73 -0.12 -4.67 0.94
C GLN A 73 -0.62 -5.15 -0.44
N PHE A 74 -0.75 -4.21 -1.39
CA PHE A 74 -1.03 -4.60 -2.76
C PHE A 74 0.12 -5.42 -3.35
N THR A 75 -0.20 -6.56 -3.95
CA THR A 75 0.74 -7.26 -4.84
C THR A 75 0.98 -6.42 -6.10
N ARG A 76 2.09 -6.68 -6.81
CA ARG A 76 2.40 -5.96 -8.05
C ARG A 76 1.29 -6.11 -9.11
N SER A 77 0.78 -7.32 -9.29
CA SER A 77 -0.29 -7.61 -10.26
C SER A 77 -1.59 -6.90 -9.93
N THR A 78 -2.05 -6.98 -8.67
CA THR A 78 -3.28 -6.32 -8.24
C THR A 78 -3.12 -4.79 -8.25
N GLY A 79 -1.97 -4.27 -7.81
CA GLY A 79 -1.72 -2.83 -7.79
C GLY A 79 -1.79 -2.20 -9.19
N ARG A 80 -1.25 -2.85 -10.22
CA ARG A 80 -1.30 -2.37 -11.62
C ARG A 80 -2.71 -2.19 -12.18
N LEU A 81 -3.72 -2.81 -11.59
CA LEU A 81 -5.12 -2.62 -12.00
C LEU A 81 -5.68 -1.27 -11.56
N PHE A 82 -5.08 -0.62 -10.57
CA PHE A 82 -5.64 0.55 -9.91
C PHE A 82 -4.70 1.75 -9.83
N MET A 83 -3.38 1.53 -9.98
CA MET A 83 -2.36 2.54 -9.76
C MET A 83 -1.09 2.25 -10.55
N ARG A 84 -0.20 3.24 -10.65
CA ARG A 84 1.10 3.09 -11.31
C ARG A 84 2.05 2.24 -10.46
N VAL A 85 2.55 1.15 -11.05
CA VAL A 85 3.55 0.27 -10.45
C VAL A 85 4.65 0.03 -11.47
N GLY A 86 5.63 0.94 -11.47
CA GLY A 86 6.74 0.99 -12.43
C GLY A 86 8.10 0.86 -11.78
N TYR A 87 9.13 1.12 -12.59
CA TYR A 87 10.52 1.12 -12.14
C TYR A 87 10.89 2.43 -11.43
N ASP A 88 10.31 3.54 -11.85
CA ASP A 88 10.53 4.89 -11.33
C ASP A 88 9.56 5.26 -10.20
N VAL A 89 8.28 4.85 -10.33
CA VAL A 89 7.21 5.13 -9.37
C VAL A 89 6.47 3.85 -8.99
N ASP A 90 6.18 3.70 -7.71
CA ASP A 90 5.36 2.61 -7.17
C ASP A 90 4.34 3.19 -6.17
N GLU A 91 3.15 3.51 -6.68
CA GLU A 91 2.08 4.18 -5.92
C GLU A 91 1.48 3.30 -4.82
N ARG A 92 1.76 1.99 -4.80
CA ARG A 92 1.39 1.12 -3.68
C ARG A 92 2.02 1.57 -2.35
N ARG A 93 3.14 2.29 -2.43
CA ARG A 93 3.89 2.82 -1.29
C ARG A 93 3.37 4.17 -0.80
N ASP A 94 2.52 4.83 -1.58
CA ASP A 94 1.85 6.05 -1.17
C ASP A 94 0.55 5.69 -0.43
N PRO A 95 0.40 6.05 0.87
CA PRO A 95 -0.77 5.68 1.66
C PRO A 95 -2.09 6.17 1.06
N ILE A 96 -2.09 7.36 0.46
CA ILE A 96 -3.32 7.98 -0.06
C ILE A 96 -3.68 7.41 -1.43
N LEU A 97 -2.72 7.34 -2.35
CA LEU A 97 -2.95 6.74 -3.67
C LEU A 97 -3.34 5.26 -3.57
N ALA A 98 -2.66 4.51 -2.67
CA ALA A 98 -3.02 3.12 -2.40
C ALA A 98 -4.42 2.98 -1.78
N THR A 99 -4.89 3.98 -1.00
CA THR A 99 -6.26 3.97 -0.46
C THR A 99 -7.31 4.09 -1.56
N TYR A 100 -7.10 4.92 -2.57
CA TYR A 100 -7.99 4.97 -3.75
C TYR A 100 -8.05 3.61 -4.46
N GLY A 101 -6.91 2.94 -4.59
CA GLY A 101 -6.85 1.57 -5.13
C GLY A 101 -7.61 0.57 -4.27
N ALA A 102 -7.43 0.61 -2.95
CA ALA A 102 -8.11 -0.26 -2.00
C ALA A 102 -9.63 -0.05 -2.00
N ALA A 103 -10.08 1.21 -2.02
CA ALA A 103 -11.50 1.54 -2.11
C ALA A 103 -12.15 0.94 -3.38
N LYS A 104 -11.51 1.10 -4.53
CA LYS A 104 -11.98 0.50 -5.80
C LYS A 104 -12.04 -1.03 -5.71
N LEU A 105 -11.00 -1.67 -5.17
CA LEU A 105 -10.95 -3.13 -5.02
C LEU A 105 -12.03 -3.64 -4.06
N LEU A 106 -12.18 -3.03 -2.89
CA LEU A 106 -13.19 -3.41 -1.89
C LEU A 106 -14.62 -3.21 -2.41
N LYS A 107 -14.88 -2.08 -3.09
CA LYS A 107 -16.16 -1.81 -3.75
C LYS A 107 -16.50 -2.90 -4.77
N ARG A 108 -15.57 -3.20 -5.68
CA ARG A 108 -15.73 -4.28 -6.67
C ARG A 108 -15.98 -5.64 -6.02
N ASN A 109 -15.25 -5.95 -4.95
CA ASN A 109 -15.44 -7.21 -4.23
C ASN A 109 -16.85 -7.28 -3.64
N PHE A 110 -17.29 -6.23 -2.94
CA PHE A 110 -18.62 -6.18 -2.33
C PHE A 110 -19.73 -6.23 -3.37
N GLU A 111 -19.66 -5.47 -4.44
CA GLU A 111 -20.63 -5.48 -5.54
C GLU A 111 -20.76 -6.87 -6.18
N SER A 112 -19.67 -7.63 -6.19
CA SER A 112 -19.63 -8.97 -6.79
C SER A 112 -20.22 -10.06 -5.90
N VAL A 113 -20.06 -9.99 -4.58
CA VAL A 113 -20.49 -11.07 -3.66
C VAL A 113 -21.58 -10.63 -2.67
N ARG A 114 -21.91 -9.36 -2.59
CA ARG A 114 -22.96 -8.77 -1.74
C ARG A 114 -22.93 -9.25 -0.27
N SER A 115 -21.72 -9.54 0.24
CA SER A 115 -21.49 -10.02 1.60
C SER A 115 -20.14 -9.46 2.08
N TRP A 116 -20.14 -8.67 3.16
CA TRP A 116 -18.89 -8.09 3.69
C TRP A 116 -17.89 -9.14 4.16
N PRO A 117 -18.28 -10.22 4.88
CA PRO A 117 -17.34 -11.28 5.23
C PRO A 117 -16.63 -11.87 4.00
N LEU A 118 -17.36 -12.14 2.93
CA LEU A 118 -16.79 -12.64 1.68
C LEU A 118 -15.97 -11.58 0.94
N ALA A 119 -16.42 -10.31 0.91
CA ALA A 119 -15.72 -9.22 0.22
C ALA A 119 -14.39 -8.88 0.88
N ILE A 120 -14.34 -8.85 2.21
CA ILE A 120 -13.12 -8.63 2.98
C ILE A 120 -12.17 -9.83 2.81
N THR A 121 -12.67 -11.06 2.91
CA THR A 121 -11.86 -12.25 2.66
C THR A 121 -11.33 -12.29 1.21
N ALA A 122 -12.12 -11.79 0.24
CA ALA A 122 -11.69 -11.67 -1.15
C ALA A 122 -10.51 -10.69 -1.34
N TYR A 123 -10.32 -9.73 -0.45
CA TYR A 123 -9.14 -8.85 -0.48
C TYR A 123 -7.84 -9.64 -0.35
N ASN A 124 -7.80 -10.59 0.56
CA ASN A 124 -6.65 -11.48 0.80
C ASN A 124 -6.61 -12.67 -0.19
N HIS A 125 -7.72 -13.41 -0.30
CA HIS A 125 -7.77 -14.66 -1.09
C HIS A 125 -7.95 -14.44 -2.60
N GLY A 126 -8.52 -13.30 -2.98
CA GLY A 126 -8.91 -13.00 -4.35
C GLY A 126 -10.40 -13.30 -4.63
N LEU A 127 -11.00 -12.38 -5.40
CA LEU A 127 -12.43 -12.36 -5.69
C LEU A 127 -12.95 -13.66 -6.33
N GLN A 128 -12.21 -14.23 -7.28
CA GLN A 128 -12.65 -15.44 -7.98
C GLN A 128 -12.73 -16.66 -7.04
N GLY A 129 -11.83 -16.73 -6.06
CA GLY A 129 -11.88 -17.76 -5.02
C GLY A 129 -13.14 -17.64 -4.19
N MET A 130 -13.47 -16.43 -3.74
CA MET A 130 -14.68 -16.20 -2.93
C MET A 130 -15.99 -16.38 -3.73
N LYS A 131 -16.02 -16.05 -5.02
CA LYS A 131 -17.15 -16.37 -5.88
C LYS A 131 -17.39 -17.89 -5.99
N ARG A 132 -16.31 -18.69 -6.11
CA ARG A 132 -16.44 -20.15 -6.11
C ARG A 132 -16.94 -20.69 -4.77
N ALA A 133 -16.45 -20.13 -3.65
CA ALA A 133 -16.90 -20.47 -2.32
C ALA A 133 -18.39 -20.14 -2.13
N GLN A 134 -18.81 -18.93 -2.53
CA GLN A 134 -20.19 -18.47 -2.48
C GLN A 134 -21.12 -19.34 -3.32
N LYS A 135 -20.71 -19.76 -4.53
CA LYS A 135 -21.50 -20.68 -5.37
C LYS A 135 -21.78 -22.02 -4.66
N LYS A 136 -20.85 -22.50 -3.81
CA LYS A 136 -21.00 -23.77 -3.09
C LYS A 136 -21.76 -23.66 -1.77
N PHE A 137 -21.60 -22.56 -1.05
CA PHE A 137 -22.06 -22.43 0.34
C PHE A 137 -22.96 -21.21 0.59
N GLY A 138 -23.33 -20.48 -0.47
CA GLY A 138 -24.10 -19.24 -0.33
C GLY A 138 -23.31 -18.19 0.46
N ASN A 139 -24.06 -17.37 1.21
CA ASN A 139 -23.48 -16.35 2.10
C ASN A 139 -23.16 -16.87 3.51
N ASP A 140 -23.28 -18.18 3.75
CA ASP A 140 -22.92 -18.81 5.02
C ASP A 140 -21.40 -18.83 5.18
N PHE A 141 -20.87 -17.75 5.74
CA PHE A 141 -19.43 -17.54 5.89
C PHE A 141 -18.77 -18.60 6.79
N VAL A 142 -19.49 -19.10 7.80
CA VAL A 142 -18.99 -20.17 8.69
C VAL A 142 -18.73 -21.43 7.88
N LYS A 143 -19.71 -21.85 7.04
CA LYS A 143 -19.51 -22.99 6.14
C LYS A 143 -18.39 -22.76 5.13
N VAL A 144 -18.20 -21.53 4.65
CA VAL A 144 -17.06 -21.20 3.77
C VAL A 144 -15.74 -21.44 4.48
N VAL A 145 -15.57 -20.93 5.70
CA VAL A 145 -14.33 -21.10 6.47
C VAL A 145 -14.05 -22.57 6.80
N GLU A 146 -15.08 -23.32 7.20
CA GLU A 146 -14.94 -24.72 7.63
C GLU A 146 -14.77 -25.69 6.47
N LYS A 147 -15.55 -25.51 5.38
CA LYS A 147 -15.76 -26.54 4.34
C LYS A 147 -15.16 -26.18 2.98
N TYR A 148 -14.91 -24.89 2.68
CA TYR A 148 -14.30 -24.53 1.41
C TYR A 148 -12.82 -24.94 1.39
N LYS A 149 -12.47 -25.79 0.42
CA LYS A 149 -11.10 -26.26 0.22
C LYS A 149 -10.60 -25.80 -1.15
N SER A 150 -9.47 -25.11 -1.17
CA SER A 150 -8.71 -24.81 -2.39
C SER A 150 -7.22 -24.68 -2.04
N ARG A 151 -6.36 -24.85 -3.02
CA ARG A 151 -4.89 -24.79 -2.83
C ARG A 151 -4.43 -23.49 -2.14
N THR A 152 -5.11 -22.40 -2.39
CA THR A 152 -4.73 -21.06 -1.89
C THR A 152 -5.58 -20.56 -0.73
N PHE A 153 -6.67 -21.28 -0.36
CA PHE A 153 -7.51 -20.93 0.79
C PHE A 153 -6.98 -21.64 2.05
N GLY A 154 -5.82 -21.17 2.49
CA GLY A 154 -5.17 -21.69 3.70
C GLY A 154 -5.46 -20.83 4.93
N PHE A 155 -4.68 -21.06 6.00
CA PHE A 155 -4.86 -20.44 7.31
C PHE A 155 -5.04 -18.92 7.26
N ALA A 156 -4.18 -18.20 6.56
CA ALA A 156 -4.27 -16.74 6.47
C ALA A 156 -5.61 -16.26 5.91
N SER A 157 -6.07 -16.87 4.79
CA SER A 157 -7.34 -16.46 4.16
C SER A 157 -8.56 -16.87 4.98
N GLN A 158 -8.50 -18.02 5.68
CA GLN A 158 -9.58 -18.49 6.54
C GLN A 158 -9.79 -17.58 7.76
N ASN A 159 -8.72 -16.98 8.27
CA ASN A 159 -8.75 -16.14 9.46
C ASN A 159 -8.84 -14.65 9.17
N PHE A 160 -8.65 -14.21 7.92
CA PHE A 160 -8.52 -12.81 7.56
C PHE A 160 -9.69 -11.92 8.02
N TYR A 161 -10.94 -12.42 7.88
CA TYR A 161 -12.11 -11.69 8.38
C TYR A 161 -12.16 -11.63 9.91
N ALA A 162 -11.77 -12.70 10.59
CA ALA A 162 -11.68 -12.71 12.06
C ALA A 162 -10.57 -11.76 12.55
N GLU A 163 -9.43 -11.72 11.88
CA GLU A 163 -8.34 -10.76 12.16
C GLU A 163 -8.80 -9.31 11.96
N PHE A 164 -9.58 -9.04 10.92
CA PHE A 164 -10.20 -7.72 10.70
C PHE A 164 -11.14 -7.34 11.84
N LEU A 165 -12.04 -8.24 12.28
CA LEU A 165 -12.95 -7.99 13.38
C LEU A 165 -12.21 -7.78 14.72
N ALA A 166 -11.17 -8.56 14.97
CA ALA A 166 -10.33 -8.41 16.15
C ALA A 166 -9.60 -7.05 16.15
N ALA A 167 -9.02 -6.68 15.01
CA ALA A 167 -8.37 -5.38 14.84
C ALA A 167 -9.37 -4.22 15.03
N LEU A 168 -10.57 -4.33 14.47
CA LEU A 168 -11.65 -3.35 14.64
C LEU A 168 -12.05 -3.21 16.11
N HIS A 169 -12.20 -4.32 16.81
CA HIS A 169 -12.50 -4.33 18.26
C HIS A 169 -11.41 -3.63 19.05
N VAL A 170 -10.14 -3.96 18.81
CA VAL A 170 -9.01 -3.35 19.50
C VAL A 170 -8.90 -1.86 19.22
N VAL A 171 -9.08 -1.42 17.96
CA VAL A 171 -9.04 0.01 17.59
C VAL A 171 -10.18 0.78 18.24
N LYS A 172 -11.42 0.24 18.28
CA LYS A 172 -12.56 0.87 18.95
C LYS A 172 -12.35 0.98 20.47
N ASN A 173 -11.57 0.08 21.06
CA ASN A 173 -11.28 0.04 22.50
C ASN A 173 -9.81 0.33 22.82
N GLN A 174 -9.14 1.14 21.99
CA GLN A 174 -7.69 1.33 22.04
C GLN A 174 -7.17 1.79 23.40
N ASN A 175 -7.90 2.65 24.11
CA ASN A 175 -7.53 3.17 25.43
C ASN A 175 -7.50 2.05 26.50
N LYS A 176 -8.37 1.03 26.37
CA LYS A 176 -8.39 -0.14 27.24
C LYS A 176 -7.17 -1.03 27.04
N TYR A 177 -6.78 -1.23 25.75
CA TYR A 177 -5.68 -2.15 25.41
C TYR A 177 -4.31 -1.49 25.47
N PHE A 178 -4.26 -0.19 25.20
CA PHE A 178 -3.03 0.60 25.11
C PHE A 178 -3.20 1.93 25.85
N PRO A 179 -3.09 1.95 27.18
CA PRO A 179 -3.05 3.20 27.92
C PRO A 179 -1.83 4.02 27.45
N ASN A 180 -1.98 5.34 27.44
CA ASN A 180 -0.92 6.28 27.05
C ASN A 180 -0.50 6.19 25.56
N LEU A 181 -1.45 5.95 24.65
CA LEU A 181 -1.21 6.04 23.21
C LEU A 181 -0.93 7.48 22.80
N VAL A 182 0.14 7.68 22.02
CA VAL A 182 0.46 8.95 21.39
C VAL A 182 0.14 8.85 19.90
N ILE A 183 -1.05 9.29 19.53
CA ILE A 183 -1.50 9.28 18.13
C ILE A 183 -0.75 10.37 17.35
N LYS A 184 -0.09 9.99 16.26
CA LYS A 184 0.62 10.94 15.38
C LYS A 184 -0.39 11.85 14.68
N LYS A 185 -0.09 13.15 14.64
CA LYS A 185 -0.89 14.13 13.91
C LYS A 185 -0.56 14.10 12.42
N PRO A 186 -1.55 14.35 11.54
CA PRO A 186 -1.30 14.51 10.11
C PRO A 186 -0.25 15.58 9.84
N ILE A 187 0.63 15.31 8.88
CA ILE A 187 1.56 16.31 8.38
C ILE A 187 0.80 17.17 7.37
N ASN A 188 0.86 18.48 7.54
CA ASN A 188 0.30 19.39 6.54
C ASN A 188 1.22 19.39 5.32
N ILE A 189 0.72 18.91 4.18
CA ILE A 189 1.46 18.82 2.94
C ILE A 189 0.84 19.71 1.86
N THR A 190 1.69 20.35 1.08
CA THR A 190 1.33 20.94 -0.20
C THR A 190 1.69 19.97 -1.32
N SER A 191 0.92 19.98 -2.41
CA SER A 191 1.18 19.12 -3.55
C SER A 191 1.00 19.87 -4.86
N PHE A 192 1.75 19.44 -5.86
CA PHE A 192 1.72 20.04 -7.19
C PHE A 192 2.00 18.96 -8.26
N SER A 193 1.18 18.94 -9.32
CA SER A 193 1.40 18.02 -10.44
C SER A 193 2.50 18.58 -11.36
N LEU A 194 3.61 17.87 -11.48
CA LEU A 194 4.74 18.31 -12.32
C LEU A 194 4.35 18.31 -13.80
N PRO A 195 4.42 19.46 -14.49
CA PRO A 195 4.10 19.54 -15.93
C PRO A 195 5.15 18.84 -16.82
N GLU A 196 6.38 18.67 -16.30
CA GLU A 196 7.52 18.13 -17.05
C GLU A 196 8.34 17.20 -16.15
N TYR A 197 9.24 16.43 -16.77
CA TYR A 197 10.20 15.62 -16.02
C TYR A 197 11.29 16.53 -15.44
N ILE A 198 11.64 16.34 -14.18
CA ILE A 198 12.79 17.03 -13.53
C ILE A 198 13.71 16.03 -12.83
N GLY A 199 15.00 16.36 -12.72
CA GLY A 199 15.93 15.56 -11.93
C GLY A 199 15.65 15.70 -10.43
N VAL A 200 15.99 14.68 -9.64
CA VAL A 200 15.87 14.76 -8.18
C VAL A 200 16.74 15.88 -7.60
N ARG A 201 17.94 16.09 -8.16
CA ARG A 201 18.82 17.21 -7.74
C ARG A 201 18.15 18.56 -8.01
N THR A 202 17.54 18.76 -9.17
CA THR A 202 16.75 19.95 -9.46
C THR A 202 15.63 20.16 -8.45
N ALA A 203 14.91 19.09 -8.07
CA ALA A 203 13.90 19.18 -7.03
C ALA A 203 14.49 19.54 -5.67
N MET A 204 15.66 19.00 -5.29
CA MET A 204 16.36 19.35 -4.05
C MET A 204 16.71 20.84 -4.03
N ASP A 205 17.30 21.35 -5.10
CA ASP A 205 17.80 22.72 -5.17
C ASP A 205 16.65 23.77 -5.18
N PHE A 206 15.60 23.54 -5.96
CA PHE A 206 14.52 24.52 -6.12
C PHE A 206 13.40 24.40 -5.08
N PHE A 207 13.19 23.22 -4.51
CA PHE A 207 12.21 23.05 -3.42
C PHE A 207 12.86 23.10 -2.04
N ASP A 208 14.19 23.31 -1.97
CA ASP A 208 14.96 23.38 -0.73
C ASP A 208 14.68 22.14 0.17
N MET A 209 14.81 20.97 -0.42
CA MET A 209 14.56 19.70 0.25
C MET A 209 15.78 18.77 0.08
N SER A 210 16.19 18.13 1.15
CA SER A 210 17.13 17.01 1.07
C SER A 210 16.48 15.81 0.35
N ARG A 211 17.33 14.90 -0.15
CA ARG A 211 16.86 13.64 -0.76
C ARG A 211 15.99 12.83 0.19
N ASP A 212 16.35 12.82 1.49
CA ASP A 212 15.61 12.09 2.52
C ASP A 212 14.22 12.70 2.75
N GLU A 213 14.11 14.03 2.80
CA GLU A 213 12.82 14.73 2.89
C GLU A 213 11.95 14.48 1.65
N ILE A 214 12.53 14.52 0.45
CA ILE A 214 11.81 14.18 -0.80
C ILE A 214 11.31 12.73 -0.73
N SER A 215 12.15 11.80 -0.30
CA SER A 215 11.78 10.39 -0.18
C SER A 215 10.67 10.14 0.86
N LYS A 216 10.70 10.86 1.99
CA LYS A 216 9.68 10.77 3.04
C LYS A 216 8.35 11.38 2.62
N ALA A 217 8.40 12.55 1.97
CA ALA A 217 7.19 13.22 1.47
C ALA A 217 6.59 12.50 0.24
N ASN A 218 7.42 11.81 -0.54
CA ASN A 218 7.03 11.15 -1.79
C ASN A 218 7.39 9.64 -1.76
N PRO A 219 6.77 8.84 -0.91
CA PRO A 219 7.17 7.44 -0.70
C PRO A 219 6.99 6.55 -1.93
N SER A 220 6.21 6.98 -2.91
CA SER A 220 6.06 6.30 -4.20
C SER A 220 7.25 6.44 -5.14
N LEU A 221 8.13 7.45 -4.95
CA LEU A 221 9.37 7.56 -5.70
C LEU A 221 10.33 6.43 -5.34
N ARG A 222 10.84 5.74 -6.35
CA ARG A 222 11.74 4.61 -6.15
C ARG A 222 13.21 5.04 -6.22
N ARG A 223 14.09 4.15 -5.73
CA ARG A 223 15.55 4.38 -5.72
C ARG A 223 16.11 4.91 -7.04
N PRO A 224 15.72 4.39 -8.23
CA PRO A 224 16.23 4.92 -9.49
C PRO A 224 15.99 6.42 -9.69
N VAL A 225 14.86 6.96 -9.19
CA VAL A 225 14.59 8.40 -9.22
C VAL A 225 15.40 9.12 -8.17
N LEU A 226 15.42 8.60 -6.94
CA LEU A 226 16.14 9.21 -5.82
C LEU A 226 17.66 9.22 -6.02
N ASN A 227 18.21 8.28 -6.79
CA ASN A 227 19.63 8.22 -7.16
C ASN A 227 19.97 8.99 -8.44
N GLY A 228 18.97 9.57 -9.14
CA GLY A 228 19.19 10.33 -10.37
C GLY A 228 19.31 9.50 -11.64
N GLU A 229 19.14 8.18 -11.57
CA GLU A 229 19.10 7.27 -12.74
C GLU A 229 17.85 7.50 -13.60
N LYS A 230 16.81 8.02 -12.99
CA LYS A 230 15.55 8.42 -13.61
C LYS A 230 15.15 9.81 -13.12
N ARG A 231 14.35 10.51 -13.92
CA ARG A 231 13.72 11.77 -13.53
C ARG A 231 12.45 11.54 -12.75
N ILE A 232 12.06 12.50 -11.89
CA ILE A 232 10.71 12.57 -11.35
C ILE A 232 9.77 12.77 -12.53
N PRO A 233 8.74 11.91 -12.72
CA PRO A 233 7.99 11.92 -13.97
C PRO A 233 7.07 13.13 -14.11
N LYS A 234 6.80 13.49 -15.36
CA LYS A 234 5.66 14.34 -15.74
C LYS A 234 4.36 13.75 -15.18
N GLY A 235 3.47 14.60 -14.67
CA GLY A 235 2.20 14.22 -14.06
C GLY A 235 2.33 13.64 -12.64
N PHE A 236 3.54 13.57 -12.09
CA PHE A 236 3.74 13.13 -10.71
C PHE A 236 3.25 14.21 -9.74
N HIS A 237 2.39 13.85 -8.79
CA HIS A 237 1.95 14.73 -7.71
C HIS A 237 3.06 14.82 -6.67
N PHE A 238 3.96 15.78 -6.88
CA PHE A 238 5.07 16.04 -5.97
C PHE A 238 4.53 16.67 -4.69
N GLN A 239 4.95 16.14 -3.55
CA GLN A 239 4.52 16.55 -2.22
C GLN A 239 5.69 17.13 -1.43
N ALA A 240 5.41 18.17 -0.64
CA ALA A 240 6.34 18.74 0.31
C ALA A 240 5.62 19.16 1.60
N PRO A 241 6.30 19.18 2.78
CA PRO A 241 5.73 19.76 3.99
C PRO A 241 5.39 21.24 3.75
N ALA A 242 4.14 21.64 4.03
CA ALA A 242 3.65 22.99 3.76
C ALA A 242 4.39 24.06 4.58
N GLU A 243 4.88 23.70 5.75
CA GLU A 243 5.72 24.55 6.60
C GLU A 243 7.07 24.91 5.97
N LYS A 244 7.60 24.01 5.14
CA LYS A 244 8.90 24.20 4.47
C LYS A 244 8.75 24.80 3.07
N VAL A 245 7.73 24.36 2.33
CA VAL A 245 7.47 24.82 0.96
C VAL A 245 6.02 25.23 0.81
N SER A 246 5.71 26.48 1.08
CA SER A 246 4.35 27.02 1.02
C SER A 246 3.77 27.09 -0.41
N ASN A 247 4.64 27.32 -1.41
CA ASN A 247 4.21 27.49 -2.81
C ASN A 247 5.11 26.72 -3.79
N LEU A 248 4.78 25.45 -4.00
CA LEU A 248 5.49 24.58 -4.96
C LEU A 248 5.36 25.07 -6.40
N VAL A 249 4.24 25.69 -6.78
CA VAL A 249 4.02 26.21 -8.14
C VAL A 249 4.98 27.35 -8.44
N ALA A 250 5.10 28.31 -7.54
CA ALA A 250 6.03 29.43 -7.69
C ALA A 250 7.49 28.94 -7.73
N ARG A 251 7.86 28.02 -6.84
CA ARG A 251 9.19 27.43 -6.84
C ARG A 251 9.48 26.67 -8.14
N TYR A 252 8.52 25.91 -8.65
CA TYR A 252 8.65 25.23 -9.94
C TYR A 252 8.83 26.24 -11.10
N GLY A 253 8.15 27.40 -11.06
CA GLY A 253 8.29 28.47 -12.03
C GLY A 253 9.72 29.01 -12.14
N GLN A 254 10.48 29.00 -11.06
CA GLN A 254 11.89 29.44 -11.00
C GLN A 254 12.87 28.44 -11.64
N ILE A 255 12.46 27.19 -11.87
CA ILE A 255 13.31 26.17 -12.49
C ILE A 255 13.60 26.56 -13.95
N PRO A 256 14.88 26.70 -14.36
CA PRO A 256 15.23 27.03 -15.74
C PRO A 256 14.76 25.94 -16.72
N GLN A 257 14.34 26.37 -17.92
CA GLN A 257 13.83 25.44 -18.94
C GLN A 257 14.86 24.36 -19.34
N LYS A 258 16.14 24.65 -19.30
CA LYS A 258 17.25 23.72 -19.63
C LYS A 258 17.33 22.48 -18.72
N VAL A 259 16.69 22.50 -17.54
CA VAL A 259 16.64 21.37 -16.59
C VAL A 259 15.23 20.81 -16.40
N LYS A 260 14.29 21.22 -17.29
CA LYS A 260 12.96 20.63 -17.49
C LYS A 260 13.00 19.80 -18.77
N TYR A 261 12.38 18.64 -18.75
CA TYR A 261 12.52 17.68 -19.86
C TYR A 261 11.17 17.15 -20.31
N GLY A 262 11.02 16.94 -21.61
CA GLY A 262 9.80 16.35 -22.19
C GLY A 262 9.71 14.83 -22.03
N SER A 263 10.84 14.15 -21.74
CA SER A 263 10.89 12.68 -21.69
C SER A 263 11.71 12.17 -20.51
N GLN A 264 11.50 10.91 -20.18
CA GLN A 264 12.31 10.20 -19.18
C GLN A 264 13.70 9.87 -19.73
N LEU A 265 14.69 9.75 -18.84
CA LEU A 265 15.97 9.17 -19.18
C LEU A 265 15.78 7.75 -19.72
N SER A 266 16.39 7.45 -20.86
CA SER A 266 16.40 6.10 -21.39
C SER A 266 16.99 5.12 -20.35
N SER A 267 16.42 3.95 -20.21
CA SER A 267 16.98 2.90 -19.39
C SER A 267 18.00 2.15 -20.23
N LYS A 268 19.21 2.00 -19.72
CA LYS A 268 20.16 1.04 -20.27
C LYS A 268 19.74 -0.37 -19.82
N TRP A 269 18.57 -0.85 -20.28
CA TRP A 269 18.08 -2.19 -19.97
C TRP A 269 18.29 -3.10 -21.15
N TYR A 270 18.82 -4.24 -20.86
CA TYR A 270 18.84 -5.36 -21.79
C TYR A 270 17.83 -6.41 -21.31
N THR A 271 16.96 -6.83 -22.20
CA THR A 271 16.08 -7.98 -21.93
C THR A 271 16.86 -9.24 -22.15
N VAL A 272 17.19 -9.95 -21.07
CA VAL A 272 17.92 -11.22 -21.12
C VAL A 272 17.14 -12.21 -21.99
N ARG A 273 17.83 -12.80 -22.96
CA ARG A 273 17.31 -13.82 -23.88
C ARG A 273 17.86 -15.20 -23.51
N ARG A 274 17.20 -16.24 -23.97
CA ARG A 274 17.68 -17.61 -23.78
C ARG A 274 19.09 -17.76 -24.39
N GLY A 275 20.05 -18.18 -23.58
CA GLY A 275 21.45 -18.29 -23.98
C GLY A 275 22.34 -17.13 -23.54
N ASP A 276 21.79 -16.04 -22.99
CA ASP A 276 22.62 -14.96 -22.45
C ASP A 276 23.31 -15.37 -21.14
N THR A 277 24.56 -14.94 -21.02
CA THR A 277 25.32 -15.00 -19.77
C THR A 277 25.60 -13.58 -19.28
N LEU A 278 25.76 -13.40 -17.96
CA LEU A 278 26.12 -12.09 -17.38
C LEU A 278 27.38 -11.50 -18.04
N SER A 279 28.41 -12.33 -18.26
CA SER A 279 29.65 -11.91 -18.92
C SER A 279 29.43 -11.50 -20.38
N GLY A 280 28.60 -12.23 -21.12
CA GLY A 280 28.28 -11.90 -22.52
C GLY A 280 27.47 -10.60 -22.63
N VAL A 281 26.55 -10.34 -21.68
CA VAL A 281 25.80 -9.08 -21.62
C VAL A 281 26.74 -7.92 -21.23
N ALA A 282 27.61 -8.11 -20.22
CA ALA A 282 28.60 -7.11 -19.82
C ALA A 282 29.53 -6.72 -20.98
N LEU A 283 30.10 -7.69 -21.69
CA LEU A 283 30.93 -7.45 -22.89
C LEU A 283 30.18 -6.68 -23.98
N ARG A 284 28.90 -7.02 -24.24
CA ARG A 284 28.06 -6.33 -25.25
C ARG A 284 27.81 -4.86 -24.93
N PHE A 285 27.80 -4.48 -23.65
CA PHE A 285 27.52 -3.11 -23.19
C PHE A 285 28.75 -2.40 -22.64
N GLY A 286 29.94 -3.00 -22.72
CA GLY A 286 31.21 -2.40 -22.31
C GLY A 286 31.30 -2.13 -20.79
N THR A 287 30.75 -3.03 -19.97
CA THR A 287 30.75 -2.95 -18.50
C THR A 287 31.34 -4.22 -17.90
#